data_d4683019a2fa63ab44c37d7f5a1ac14a
#
_entry.id   d4683019a2fa63ab44c37d7f5a1ac14a
#
_cell.length_a   1.000
_cell.length_b   1.000
_cell.length_c   1.000
_cell.angle_alpha   90.00
_cell.angle_beta   90.00
_cell.angle_gamma   90.00
#
_symmetry.space_group_name_H-M   'P 1'
#
loop_
_entity.id
_entity.type
_entity.pdbx_description
1 polymer ?
#
loop_
_entity_poly.entity_id
_entity_poly.type
_entity_poly.pdbx_seq_one_letter_code
_entity_poly.pdbx_strand_id
1 'polypeptide(L)'
;MGAHFEQMSAVLDGIKELRNVIEHAQLYKHQDKNTILFVDEIHRFNKAQQDAFLPHIESGLITLIGATTENPSFEINSSVLSRSRVYILDKLNEKDLSTIAIRAIKNQGIILDDDGSLSLIVNSSDGDARRLINIIEQLTETSDKTLNKNDIAKTLQEKVSSFDKGGDIFYQQLSAFHKSVRGSSPDGALYWMARMIVSGCDPKVIARRLLAIASEDIGNADPRALQITINAWDVYERLGDKEGNRAIAQAAVFCACAPKSNAVYSAFNQAIEVAKNTGDFEVPIHLRNASTKLMKELGHGEGYRYAHHEPDGFSRGQTYFPEEMGEQIYYEPTERGLEIKIKEKLKQLRSNL
;
A
#
# COMPACT_ATOMS: atom_id res chain seq x y z
N MET A 1 -16.51 34.99 -4.11
CA MET A 1 -17.08 34.43 -2.87
C MET A 1 -16.79 35.31 -1.64
N GLY A 2 -15.88 36.26 -1.63
CA GLY A 2 -15.57 37.13 -0.48
C GLY A 2 -15.00 36.47 0.76
N ALA A 3 -14.62 35.19 0.69
CA ALA A 3 -13.98 34.48 1.78
C ALA A 3 -12.47 34.76 1.81
N HIS A 4 -11.89 34.77 3.01
CA HIS A 4 -10.43 34.80 3.17
C HIS A 4 -9.87 33.42 2.87
N PHE A 5 -8.73 33.37 2.15
CA PHE A 5 -8.09 32.13 1.75
C PHE A 5 -6.73 32.00 2.44
N GLU A 6 -6.54 30.89 3.16
CA GLU A 6 -5.28 30.50 3.78
C GLU A 6 -4.81 29.17 3.20
N GLN A 7 -3.51 29.01 3.08
CA GLN A 7 -2.90 27.78 2.55
C GLN A 7 -1.86 27.25 3.53
N MET A 8 -1.86 25.95 3.73
CA MET A 8 -0.85 25.20 4.47
C MET A 8 -0.36 24.01 3.66
N SER A 9 0.88 23.60 3.90
CA SER A 9 1.45 22.36 3.38
C SER A 9 1.76 21.42 4.54
N ALA A 10 1.11 20.26 4.59
CA ALA A 10 1.37 19.28 5.65
C ALA A 10 2.80 18.70 5.63
N VAL A 11 3.58 18.98 4.57
CA VAL A 11 5.00 18.62 4.48
C VAL A 11 5.90 19.62 5.21
N LEU A 12 5.53 20.90 5.20
CA LEU A 12 6.37 22.01 5.73
C LEU A 12 5.82 22.58 7.03
N ASP A 13 4.50 22.56 7.20
CA ASP A 13 3.80 23.22 8.28
C ASP A 13 3.36 22.25 9.36
N GLY A 14 3.08 22.78 10.56
CA GLY A 14 2.66 21.99 11.72
C GLY A 14 1.55 22.66 12.54
N ILE A 15 1.40 22.22 13.79
CA ILE A 15 0.37 22.74 14.72
C ILE A 15 0.54 24.22 14.99
N LYS A 16 1.77 24.73 14.95
CA LYS A 16 2.05 26.15 15.19
C LYS A 16 1.43 27.02 14.10
N GLU A 17 1.64 26.62 12.85
CA GLU A 17 1.10 27.31 11.68
C GLU A 17 -0.43 27.22 11.66
N LEU A 18 -1.00 26.08 12.04
CA LEU A 18 -2.44 25.94 12.20
C LEU A 18 -3.00 26.94 13.23
N ARG A 19 -2.35 27.14 14.37
CA ARG A 19 -2.77 28.12 15.36
C ARG A 19 -2.82 29.53 14.79
N ASN A 20 -1.80 29.93 14.04
CA ASN A 20 -1.78 31.23 13.37
C ASN A 20 -2.96 31.41 12.42
N VAL A 21 -3.25 30.37 11.61
CA VAL A 21 -4.41 30.38 10.71
C VAL A 21 -5.73 30.52 11.48
N ILE A 22 -5.87 29.84 12.61
CA ILE A 22 -7.06 29.93 13.46
C ILE A 22 -7.23 31.33 14.08
N GLU A 23 -6.14 31.94 14.54
CA GLU A 23 -6.17 33.33 15.01
C GLU A 23 -6.61 34.31 13.91
N HIS A 24 -6.08 34.17 12.70
CA HIS A 24 -6.50 34.96 11.55
C HIS A 24 -7.98 34.71 11.23
N ALA A 25 -8.43 33.46 11.21
CA ALA A 25 -9.82 33.11 10.94
C ALA A 25 -10.78 33.75 11.95
N GLN A 26 -10.39 33.82 13.25
CA GLN A 26 -11.18 34.51 14.28
C GLN A 26 -11.29 36.01 14.01
N LEU A 27 -10.20 36.67 13.61
CA LEU A 27 -10.19 38.07 13.24
C LEU A 27 -11.10 38.36 12.03
N TYR A 28 -11.04 37.52 11.00
CA TYR A 28 -11.89 37.66 9.81
C TYR A 28 -13.36 37.37 10.10
N LYS A 29 -13.65 36.45 11.01
CA LYS A 29 -15.04 36.18 11.43
C LYS A 29 -15.70 37.38 12.09
N HIS A 30 -14.95 38.19 12.84
CA HIS A 30 -15.46 39.48 13.36
C HIS A 30 -15.77 40.51 12.29
N GLN A 31 -15.29 40.29 11.04
CA GLN A 31 -15.56 41.11 9.87
C GLN A 31 -16.59 40.47 8.92
N ASP A 32 -17.37 39.49 9.40
CA ASP A 32 -18.35 38.71 8.61
C ASP A 32 -17.72 38.02 7.40
N LYS A 33 -16.43 37.66 7.45
CA LYS A 33 -15.71 36.91 6.40
C LYS A 33 -15.46 35.49 6.84
N ASN A 34 -15.86 34.54 6.01
CA ASN A 34 -15.49 33.12 6.18
C ASN A 34 -14.05 32.89 5.78
N THR A 35 -13.39 31.92 6.43
CA THR A 35 -12.05 31.50 6.07
C THR A 35 -12.07 30.13 5.42
N ILE A 36 -11.44 30.01 4.25
CA ILE A 36 -11.19 28.73 3.58
C ILE A 36 -9.73 28.39 3.84
N LEU A 37 -9.50 27.25 4.46
CA LEU A 37 -8.16 26.69 4.68
C LEU A 37 -7.92 25.56 3.71
N PHE A 38 -6.96 25.75 2.79
CA PHE A 38 -6.47 24.72 1.90
C PHE A 38 -5.24 24.06 2.53
N VAL A 39 -5.26 22.72 2.66
CA VAL A 39 -4.15 21.93 3.19
C VAL A 39 -3.67 20.97 2.13
N ASP A 40 -2.46 21.22 1.61
CA ASP A 40 -1.82 20.33 0.64
C ASP A 40 -1.18 19.13 1.34
N GLU A 41 -1.28 17.95 0.71
CA GLU A 41 -0.77 16.66 1.22
C GLU A 41 -1.23 16.35 2.66
N ILE A 42 -2.50 16.58 2.96
CA ILE A 42 -3.09 16.48 4.30
C ILE A 42 -2.81 15.11 4.98
N HIS A 43 -2.57 14.05 4.21
CA HIS A 43 -2.20 12.72 4.73
C HIS A 43 -0.85 12.70 5.45
N ARG A 44 0.02 13.70 5.27
CA ARG A 44 1.29 13.83 5.98
C ARG A 44 1.12 14.24 7.44
N PHE A 45 -0.02 14.81 7.80
CA PHE A 45 -0.33 15.08 9.19
C PHE A 45 -0.65 13.78 9.93
N ASN A 46 -0.08 13.62 11.13
CA ASN A 46 -0.44 12.51 12.00
C ASN A 46 -1.86 12.67 12.55
N LYS A 47 -2.39 11.61 13.17
CA LYS A 47 -3.77 11.57 13.67
C LYS A 47 -4.12 12.74 14.58
N ALA A 48 -3.23 13.10 15.52
CA ALA A 48 -3.47 14.20 16.44
C ALA A 48 -3.48 15.56 15.75
N GLN A 49 -2.66 15.74 14.71
CA GLN A 49 -2.66 16.95 13.88
C GLN A 49 -3.93 17.06 13.04
N GLN A 50 -4.41 15.95 12.49
CA GLN A 50 -5.68 15.92 11.75
C GLN A 50 -6.87 16.22 12.67
N ASP A 51 -6.89 15.68 13.89
CA ASP A 51 -7.94 15.95 14.88
C ASP A 51 -7.96 17.40 15.35
N ALA A 52 -6.84 18.10 15.28
CA ALA A 52 -6.77 19.52 15.65
C ALA A 52 -7.62 20.46 14.76
N PHE A 53 -8.00 20.02 13.55
CA PHE A 53 -8.91 20.77 12.71
C PHE A 53 -10.38 20.65 13.13
N LEU A 54 -10.77 19.58 13.82
CA LEU A 54 -12.18 19.23 14.07
C LEU A 54 -12.97 20.34 14.79
N PRO A 55 -12.49 20.93 15.91
CA PRO A 55 -13.24 21.96 16.62
C PRO A 55 -13.54 23.19 15.74
N HIS A 56 -12.64 23.48 14.82
CA HIS A 56 -12.71 24.66 13.96
C HIS A 56 -13.59 24.44 12.71
N ILE A 57 -13.66 23.20 12.23
CA ILE A 57 -14.62 22.77 11.19
C ILE A 57 -16.03 22.74 11.79
N GLU A 58 -16.20 22.12 12.95
CA GLU A 58 -17.50 21.98 13.63
C GLU A 58 -18.12 23.32 14.02
N SER A 59 -17.30 24.26 14.49
CA SER A 59 -17.76 25.63 14.81
C SER A 59 -18.04 26.49 13.56
N GLY A 60 -17.71 25.99 12.36
CA GLY A 60 -17.81 26.77 11.12
C GLY A 60 -16.87 27.98 11.06
N LEU A 61 -15.76 27.94 11.86
CA LEU A 61 -14.74 28.97 11.84
C LEU A 61 -13.92 28.90 10.54
N ILE A 62 -13.63 27.68 10.08
CA ILE A 62 -12.94 27.40 8.83
C ILE A 62 -13.75 26.43 7.97
N THR A 63 -13.62 26.59 6.64
CA THR A 63 -13.98 25.57 5.66
C THR A 63 -12.69 24.89 5.21
N LEU A 64 -12.50 23.62 5.58
CA LEU A 64 -11.31 22.85 5.22
C LEU A 64 -11.42 22.29 3.80
N ILE A 65 -10.38 22.48 3.00
CA ILE A 65 -10.16 21.81 1.72
C ILE A 65 -8.82 21.07 1.83
N GLY A 66 -8.86 19.75 2.01
CA GLY A 66 -7.66 18.92 2.05
C GLY A 66 -7.38 18.30 0.68
N ALA A 67 -6.15 18.43 0.19
CA ALA A 67 -5.67 17.72 -0.99
C ALA A 67 -4.76 16.56 -0.57
N THR A 68 -4.88 15.43 -1.25
CA THR A 68 -4.04 14.25 -1.02
C THR A 68 -3.86 13.45 -2.29
N THR A 69 -2.67 12.89 -2.47
CA THR A 69 -2.36 11.92 -3.53
C THR A 69 -2.66 10.48 -3.09
N GLU A 70 -2.93 10.25 -1.79
CA GLU A 70 -3.21 8.94 -1.22
C GLU A 70 -4.71 8.69 -1.07
N ASN A 71 -5.09 7.42 -0.91
CA ASN A 71 -6.49 7.07 -0.68
C ASN A 71 -6.97 7.60 0.69
N PRO A 72 -7.90 8.56 0.72
CA PRO A 72 -8.32 9.21 1.96
C PRO A 72 -8.93 8.22 2.97
N SER A 73 -9.49 7.09 2.54
CA SER A 73 -10.08 6.09 3.42
C SER A 73 -9.06 5.39 4.33
N PHE A 74 -7.78 5.39 3.95
CA PHE A 74 -6.71 4.78 4.73
C PHE A 74 -5.91 5.79 5.53
N GLU A 75 -5.74 6.99 4.99
CA GLU A 75 -4.78 7.98 5.51
C GLU A 75 -5.43 9.10 6.32
N ILE A 76 -6.72 9.35 6.13
CA ILE A 76 -7.42 10.42 6.83
C ILE A 76 -8.27 9.84 7.97
N ASN A 77 -8.21 10.48 9.14
CA ASN A 77 -9.00 10.09 10.29
C ASN A 77 -10.50 10.01 9.97
N SER A 78 -11.16 8.97 10.44
CA SER A 78 -12.60 8.78 10.25
C SER A 78 -13.44 9.98 10.76
N SER A 79 -12.98 10.65 11.81
CA SER A 79 -13.61 11.86 12.35
C SER A 79 -13.59 13.03 11.36
N VAL A 80 -12.49 13.23 10.63
CA VAL A 80 -12.36 14.25 9.58
C VAL A 80 -13.17 13.84 8.35
N LEU A 81 -13.06 12.58 7.91
CA LEU A 81 -13.80 12.07 6.76
C LEU A 81 -15.31 12.17 6.93
N SER A 82 -15.84 11.85 8.12
CA SER A 82 -17.28 11.92 8.40
C SER A 82 -17.87 13.33 8.28
N ARG A 83 -17.02 14.36 8.33
CA ARG A 83 -17.36 15.79 8.22
C ARG A 83 -16.94 16.41 6.89
N SER A 84 -16.40 15.60 5.99
CA SER A 84 -15.86 16.04 4.71
C SER A 84 -16.57 15.34 3.56
N ARG A 85 -16.58 15.99 2.41
CA ARG A 85 -17.00 15.39 1.15
C ARG A 85 -15.78 15.08 0.29
N VAL A 86 -15.66 13.83 -0.14
CA VAL A 86 -14.56 13.41 -1.00
C VAL A 86 -14.89 13.69 -2.46
N TYR A 87 -13.97 14.33 -3.16
CA TYR A 87 -14.01 14.55 -4.60
C TYR A 87 -12.79 13.89 -5.22
N ILE A 88 -13.03 13.01 -6.17
CA ILE A 88 -11.96 12.36 -6.93
C ILE A 88 -11.67 13.22 -8.16
N LEU A 89 -10.39 13.54 -8.37
CA LEU A 89 -9.93 14.24 -9.55
C LEU A 89 -9.37 13.23 -10.54
N ASP A 90 -9.94 13.21 -11.74
CA ASP A 90 -9.45 12.40 -12.83
C ASP A 90 -8.25 13.03 -13.51
N LYS A 91 -7.45 12.21 -14.23
CA LYS A 91 -6.41 12.70 -15.11
C LYS A 91 -6.99 13.64 -16.17
N LEU A 92 -6.22 14.65 -16.54
CA LEU A 92 -6.61 15.55 -17.64
C LEU A 92 -6.67 14.78 -18.96
N ASN A 93 -7.71 15.04 -19.73
CA ASN A 93 -7.85 14.47 -21.06
C ASN A 93 -6.91 15.15 -22.09
N GLU A 94 -6.72 14.53 -23.23
CA GLU A 94 -5.80 14.99 -24.28
C GLU A 94 -6.16 16.42 -24.77
N LYS A 95 -7.43 16.77 -24.84
CA LYS A 95 -7.89 18.11 -25.28
C LYS A 95 -7.49 19.19 -24.29
N ASP A 96 -7.67 18.94 -22.99
CA ASP A 96 -7.33 19.90 -21.94
C ASP A 96 -5.80 20.06 -21.86
N LEU A 97 -5.05 18.95 -21.93
CA LEU A 97 -3.58 18.99 -21.99
C LEU A 97 -3.06 19.73 -23.22
N SER A 98 -3.65 19.51 -24.38
CA SER A 98 -3.29 20.24 -25.62
C SER A 98 -3.50 21.75 -25.44
N THR A 99 -4.59 22.16 -24.79
CA THR A 99 -4.86 23.58 -24.50
C THR A 99 -3.79 24.17 -23.58
N ILE A 100 -3.38 23.44 -22.54
CA ILE A 100 -2.31 23.86 -21.62
C ILE A 100 -0.95 23.89 -22.36
N ALA A 101 -0.65 22.85 -23.16
CA ALA A 101 0.60 22.77 -23.94
C ALA A 101 0.76 23.94 -24.89
N ILE A 102 -0.27 24.27 -25.68
CA ILE A 102 -0.23 25.40 -26.65
C ILE A 102 0.05 26.70 -25.92
N ARG A 103 -0.58 26.93 -24.76
CA ARG A 103 -0.33 28.14 -23.95
C ARG A 103 1.09 28.17 -23.41
N ALA A 104 1.61 27.06 -22.89
CA ALA A 104 2.97 26.98 -22.34
C ALA A 104 4.02 27.15 -23.45
N ILE A 105 3.88 26.48 -24.59
CA ILE A 105 4.75 26.57 -25.77
C ILE A 105 4.83 28.03 -26.29
N LYS A 106 3.64 28.68 -26.39
CA LYS A 106 3.58 30.08 -26.79
C LYS A 106 4.32 31.01 -25.81
N ASN A 107 4.15 30.79 -24.50
CA ASN A 107 4.80 31.61 -23.47
C ASN A 107 6.34 31.41 -23.48
N GLN A 108 6.82 30.24 -23.83
CA GLN A 108 8.23 29.91 -23.91
C GLN A 108 8.86 30.28 -25.28
N GLY A 109 8.06 30.70 -26.25
CA GLY A 109 8.53 31.10 -27.60
C GLY A 109 9.04 29.92 -28.43
N ILE A 110 8.57 28.69 -28.16
CA ILE A 110 8.89 27.50 -28.93
C ILE A 110 8.00 27.47 -30.18
N ILE A 111 8.59 27.04 -31.31
CA ILE A 111 7.87 26.77 -32.56
C ILE A 111 7.93 25.28 -32.81
N LEU A 112 6.78 24.64 -33.01
CA LEU A 112 6.70 23.24 -33.39
C LEU A 112 6.57 23.12 -34.91
N ASP A 113 7.31 22.20 -35.51
CA ASP A 113 7.40 22.03 -36.96
C ASP A 113 6.16 21.35 -37.54
N ASP A 114 5.47 20.54 -36.73
CA ASP A 114 4.26 19.79 -37.14
C ASP A 114 3.29 19.50 -35.97
N ASP A 115 2.04 19.13 -36.31
CA ASP A 115 1.01 18.75 -35.34
C ASP A 115 1.35 17.46 -34.58
N GLY A 116 2.21 16.58 -35.14
CA GLY A 116 2.66 15.37 -34.48
C GLY A 116 3.59 15.60 -33.30
N SER A 117 4.29 16.74 -33.30
CA SER A 117 5.16 17.19 -32.21
C SER A 117 4.35 17.55 -30.96
N LEU A 118 3.22 18.24 -31.13
CA LEU A 118 2.31 18.55 -30.02
C LEU A 118 1.72 17.28 -29.39
N SER A 119 1.23 16.37 -30.24
CA SER A 119 0.67 15.10 -29.75
C SER A 119 1.70 14.25 -29.01
N LEU A 120 2.97 14.27 -29.41
CA LEU A 120 4.05 13.56 -28.73
C LEU A 120 4.29 14.12 -27.32
N ILE A 121 4.34 15.45 -27.18
CA ILE A 121 4.49 16.13 -25.88
C ILE A 121 3.30 15.80 -24.95
N VAL A 122 2.09 15.94 -25.46
CA VAL A 122 0.84 15.68 -24.71
C VAL A 122 0.77 14.23 -24.23
N ASN A 123 1.01 13.27 -25.12
CA ASN A 123 0.97 11.83 -24.77
C ASN A 123 2.07 11.46 -23.76
N SER A 124 3.22 12.13 -23.79
CA SER A 124 4.30 11.88 -22.84
C SER A 124 4.03 12.42 -21.44
N SER A 125 3.04 13.31 -21.29
CA SER A 125 2.65 13.85 -19.99
C SER A 125 1.73 12.93 -19.17
N ASP A 126 1.14 11.90 -19.78
CA ASP A 126 0.27 10.88 -19.15
C ASP A 126 -0.86 11.47 -18.30
N GLY A 127 -1.51 12.51 -18.74
CA GLY A 127 -2.63 13.12 -18.03
C GLY A 127 -2.25 14.15 -16.95
N ASP A 128 -0.96 14.45 -16.77
CA ASP A 128 -0.43 15.36 -15.75
C ASP A 128 0.06 16.68 -16.34
N ALA A 129 -0.60 17.79 -15.96
CA ALA A 129 -0.24 19.13 -16.44
C ALA A 129 1.11 19.63 -15.91
N ARG A 130 1.52 19.25 -14.69
CA ARG A 130 2.83 19.63 -14.14
C ARG A 130 3.93 18.96 -14.92
N ARG A 131 3.78 17.67 -15.22
CA ARG A 131 4.71 16.92 -16.07
C ARG A 131 4.76 17.49 -17.48
N LEU A 132 3.61 17.87 -18.05
CA LEU A 132 3.53 18.53 -19.34
C LEU A 132 4.34 19.83 -19.38
N ILE A 133 4.15 20.69 -18.39
CA ILE A 133 4.87 21.97 -18.30
C ILE A 133 6.38 21.74 -18.13
N ASN A 134 6.78 20.81 -17.25
CA ASN A 134 8.20 20.46 -17.07
C ASN A 134 8.85 19.92 -18.36
N ILE A 135 8.12 19.13 -19.14
CA ILE A 135 8.60 18.69 -20.47
C ILE A 135 8.83 19.89 -21.38
N ILE A 136 7.87 20.82 -21.44
CA ILE A 136 7.97 22.02 -22.30
C ILE A 136 9.12 22.93 -21.83
N GLU A 137 9.31 23.13 -20.54
CA GLU A 137 10.43 23.89 -19.98
C GLU A 137 11.77 23.27 -20.35
N GLN A 138 11.90 21.95 -20.29
CA GLN A 138 13.12 21.26 -20.70
C GLN A 138 13.41 21.38 -22.18
N LEU A 139 12.38 21.42 -23.02
CA LEU A 139 12.54 21.65 -24.45
C LEU A 139 13.07 23.08 -24.76
N THR A 140 12.91 24.04 -23.85
CA THR A 140 13.49 25.38 -24.02
C THR A 140 14.99 25.43 -23.76
N GLU A 141 15.55 24.46 -23.04
CA GLU A 141 16.99 24.36 -22.79
C GLU A 141 17.78 23.89 -24.02
N THR A 142 17.10 23.36 -25.05
CA THR A 142 17.71 23.02 -26.33
C THR A 142 17.97 24.28 -27.15
N SER A 143 19.06 24.31 -27.88
CA SER A 143 19.58 25.51 -28.55
C SER A 143 18.67 26.09 -29.65
N ASP A 144 17.76 25.31 -30.18
CA ASP A 144 16.86 25.66 -31.27
C ASP A 144 15.47 25.95 -30.79
N LYS A 145 14.94 27.12 -31.14
CA LYS A 145 13.52 27.48 -30.84
C LYS A 145 12.51 26.74 -31.70
N THR A 146 12.94 26.16 -32.82
CA THR A 146 12.09 25.36 -33.71
C THR A 146 12.42 23.88 -33.47
N LEU A 147 11.44 23.12 -32.97
CA LEU A 147 11.61 21.73 -32.57
C LEU A 147 10.81 20.81 -33.49
N ASN A 148 11.48 19.81 -34.01
CA ASN A 148 10.83 18.73 -34.74
C ASN A 148 10.57 17.51 -33.82
N LYS A 149 9.80 16.56 -34.32
CA LYS A 149 9.43 15.36 -33.60
C LYS A 149 10.60 14.51 -33.10
N ASN A 150 11.74 14.51 -33.87
CA ASN A 150 12.93 13.75 -33.50
C ASN A 150 13.66 14.41 -32.32
N ASP A 151 13.76 15.76 -32.31
CA ASP A 151 14.37 16.51 -31.22
C ASP A 151 13.61 16.31 -29.92
N ILE A 152 12.28 16.38 -30.00
CA ILE A 152 11.38 16.10 -28.85
C ILE A 152 11.55 14.67 -28.37
N ALA A 153 11.54 13.68 -29.28
CA ALA A 153 11.70 12.27 -28.93
C ALA A 153 13.06 11.99 -28.26
N LYS A 154 14.13 12.62 -28.74
CA LYS A 154 15.48 12.50 -28.17
C LYS A 154 15.51 13.06 -26.74
N THR A 155 15.00 14.28 -26.54
CA THR A 155 14.93 14.91 -25.21
C THR A 155 14.09 14.10 -24.23
N LEU A 156 12.99 13.50 -24.70
CA LEU A 156 12.13 12.64 -23.90
C LEU A 156 12.79 11.28 -23.58
N GLN A 157 13.54 10.68 -24.51
CA GLN A 157 14.22 9.40 -24.30
C GLN A 157 15.40 9.50 -23.31
N GLU A 158 16.12 10.62 -23.30
CA GLU A 158 17.22 10.82 -22.36
C GLU A 158 16.75 10.91 -20.89
N LYS A 159 15.46 11.10 -20.63
CA LYS A 159 14.89 11.32 -19.28
C LYS A 159 13.71 10.43 -18.88
N VAL A 160 13.41 9.35 -19.63
CA VAL A 160 12.39 8.34 -19.21
C VAL A 160 12.75 7.62 -17.90
N SER A 161 13.89 7.93 -17.27
CA SER A 161 14.34 7.35 -16.01
C SER A 161 13.81 8.03 -14.73
N SER A 162 12.91 9.02 -14.79
CA SER A 162 12.27 9.53 -13.57
C SER A 162 10.91 8.88 -13.35
N PHE A 163 10.95 7.69 -12.79
CA PHE A 163 9.80 6.99 -12.27
C PHE A 163 9.20 7.79 -11.11
N ASP A 164 7.90 8.08 -11.18
CA ASP A 164 7.15 8.67 -10.09
C ASP A 164 7.02 7.63 -8.95
N LYS A 165 7.94 7.73 -7.97
CA LYS A 165 8.01 6.84 -6.81
C LYS A 165 6.84 7.09 -5.87
N GLY A 166 5.65 6.62 -6.22
CA GLY A 166 4.48 6.68 -5.38
C GLY A 166 3.19 7.13 -6.07
N GLY A 167 3.17 7.29 -7.40
CA GLY A 167 1.96 7.61 -8.14
C GLY A 167 1.02 6.40 -8.33
N ASP A 168 -0.25 6.67 -8.63
CA ASP A 168 -1.31 5.66 -8.87
C ASP A 168 -0.90 4.58 -9.88
N ILE A 169 -0.10 4.95 -10.91
CA ILE A 169 0.39 4.02 -11.94
C ILE A 169 1.29 2.95 -11.32
N PHE A 170 2.15 3.33 -10.39
CA PHE A 170 3.03 2.39 -9.69
C PHE A 170 2.22 1.35 -8.90
N TYR A 171 1.25 1.81 -8.11
CA TYR A 171 0.39 0.90 -7.34
C TYR A 171 -0.45 -0.01 -8.24
N GLN A 172 -0.90 0.49 -9.40
CA GLN A 172 -1.61 -0.32 -10.40
C GLN A 172 -0.70 -1.40 -11.00
N GLN A 173 0.54 -1.07 -11.36
CA GLN A 173 1.51 -2.03 -11.89
C GLN A 173 1.90 -3.09 -10.84
N LEU A 174 2.14 -2.67 -9.59
CA LEU A 174 2.43 -3.56 -8.47
C LEU A 174 1.22 -4.48 -8.16
N SER A 175 0.01 -3.96 -8.28
CA SER A 175 -1.23 -4.75 -8.16
C SER A 175 -1.39 -5.75 -9.31
N ALA A 176 -1.07 -5.34 -10.55
CA ALA A 176 -1.12 -6.21 -11.71
C ALA A 176 -0.07 -7.34 -11.61
N PHE A 177 1.15 -7.02 -11.14
CA PHE A 177 2.17 -8.00 -10.83
C PHE A 177 1.67 -9.02 -9.79
N HIS A 178 1.15 -8.55 -8.65
CA HIS A 178 0.62 -9.41 -7.60
C HIS A 178 -0.48 -10.34 -8.13
N LYS A 179 -1.47 -9.78 -8.86
CA LYS A 179 -2.58 -10.55 -9.43
C LYS A 179 -2.11 -11.56 -10.49
N SER A 180 -1.05 -11.25 -11.24
CA SER A 180 -0.46 -12.18 -12.20
C SER A 180 0.17 -13.39 -11.48
N VAL A 181 0.92 -13.16 -10.40
CA VAL A 181 1.49 -14.24 -9.59
C VAL A 181 0.39 -15.07 -8.93
N ARG A 182 -0.61 -14.43 -8.31
CA ARG A 182 -1.78 -15.09 -7.70
C ARG A 182 -2.58 -15.88 -8.72
N GLY A 183 -2.75 -15.35 -9.93
CA GLY A 183 -3.48 -15.98 -11.03
C GLY A 183 -2.67 -17.04 -11.79
N SER A 184 -1.47 -17.40 -11.32
CA SER A 184 -0.58 -18.39 -11.96
C SER A 184 -0.19 -18.05 -13.39
N SER A 185 0.08 -16.75 -13.66
CA SER A 185 0.59 -16.26 -14.93
C SER A 185 2.06 -15.82 -14.78
N PRO A 186 3.04 -16.70 -15.02
CA PRO A 186 4.45 -16.36 -14.92
C PRO A 186 4.88 -15.29 -15.93
N ASP A 187 4.36 -15.34 -17.15
CA ASP A 187 4.69 -14.36 -18.19
C ASP A 187 4.11 -12.98 -17.86
N GLY A 188 2.88 -12.92 -17.34
CA GLY A 188 2.28 -11.69 -16.84
C GLY A 188 3.06 -11.10 -15.67
N ALA A 189 3.53 -11.93 -14.74
CA ALA A 189 4.37 -11.50 -13.64
C ALA A 189 5.69 -10.91 -14.13
N LEU A 190 6.39 -11.60 -15.06
CA LEU A 190 7.63 -11.10 -15.65
C LEU A 190 7.42 -9.79 -16.41
N TYR A 191 6.34 -9.67 -17.16
CA TYR A 191 6.03 -8.44 -17.91
C TYR A 191 5.85 -7.24 -16.97
N TRP A 192 5.01 -7.38 -15.93
CA TRP A 192 4.77 -6.27 -15.00
C TRP A 192 5.99 -5.95 -14.17
N MET A 193 6.78 -6.95 -13.77
CA MET A 193 8.09 -6.74 -13.13
C MET A 193 9.02 -5.94 -14.03
N ALA A 194 9.18 -6.34 -15.30
CA ALA A 194 10.02 -5.65 -16.27
C ALA A 194 9.55 -4.20 -16.50
N ARG A 195 8.23 -3.98 -16.62
CA ARG A 195 7.65 -2.63 -16.76
C ARG A 195 8.02 -1.73 -15.59
N MET A 196 7.92 -2.23 -14.35
CA MET A 196 8.28 -1.47 -13.16
C MET A 196 9.78 -1.14 -13.14
N ILE A 197 10.66 -2.11 -13.44
CA ILE A 197 12.11 -1.91 -13.45
C ILE A 197 12.53 -0.90 -14.53
N VAL A 198 12.01 -1.04 -15.76
CA VAL A 198 12.30 -0.09 -16.87
C VAL A 198 11.81 1.31 -16.52
N SER A 199 10.73 1.43 -15.77
CA SER A 199 10.24 2.72 -15.26
C SER A 199 11.01 3.24 -14.04
N GLY A 200 12.09 2.59 -13.58
CA GLY A 200 12.96 3.05 -12.48
C GLY A 200 12.47 2.65 -11.07
N CYS A 201 11.56 1.67 -10.96
CA CYS A 201 11.17 1.12 -9.66
C CYS A 201 12.37 0.45 -8.98
N ASP A 202 12.54 0.71 -7.68
CA ASP A 202 13.48 -0.03 -6.86
C ASP A 202 13.07 -1.52 -6.80
N PRO A 203 13.89 -2.46 -7.28
CA PRO A 203 13.57 -3.88 -7.28
C PRO A 203 13.25 -4.45 -5.89
N LYS A 204 13.71 -3.82 -4.82
CA LYS A 204 13.40 -4.19 -3.43
C LYS A 204 11.90 -4.07 -3.13
N VAL A 205 11.19 -3.16 -3.78
CA VAL A 205 9.72 -3.03 -3.63
C VAL A 205 9.03 -4.26 -4.21
N ILE A 206 9.52 -4.76 -5.35
CA ILE A 206 9.00 -5.96 -6.00
C ILE A 206 9.31 -7.19 -5.13
N ALA A 207 10.55 -7.31 -4.63
CA ALA A 207 10.96 -8.39 -3.73
C ALA A 207 10.12 -8.41 -2.44
N ARG A 208 9.85 -7.25 -1.84
CA ARG A 208 8.96 -7.11 -0.67
C ARG A 208 7.54 -7.59 -0.98
N ARG A 209 7.01 -7.26 -2.16
CA ARG A 209 5.69 -7.75 -2.58
C ARG A 209 5.67 -9.26 -2.78
N LEU A 210 6.76 -9.85 -3.29
CA LEU A 210 6.87 -11.31 -3.42
C LEU A 210 6.87 -12.04 -2.07
N LEU A 211 7.50 -11.47 -1.04
CA LEU A 211 7.44 -12.01 0.33
C LEU A 211 6.00 -12.06 0.85
N ALA A 212 5.23 -11.00 0.63
CA ALA A 212 3.81 -10.98 0.99
C ALA A 212 3.03 -12.06 0.22
N ILE A 213 3.20 -12.16 -1.10
CA ILE A 213 2.53 -13.16 -1.94
C ILE A 213 2.88 -14.58 -1.48
N ALA A 214 4.15 -14.86 -1.17
CA ALA A 214 4.60 -16.16 -0.71
C ALA A 214 3.88 -16.60 0.59
N SER A 215 3.62 -15.66 1.49
CA SER A 215 2.91 -15.91 2.75
C SER A 215 1.39 -15.96 2.59
N GLU A 216 0.82 -15.01 1.82
CA GLU A 216 -0.64 -14.82 1.74
C GLU A 216 -1.32 -15.73 0.72
N ASP A 217 -0.69 -15.94 -0.44
CA ASP A 217 -1.31 -16.60 -1.59
C ASP A 217 -0.79 -18.03 -1.85
N ILE A 218 0.36 -18.39 -1.28
CA ILE A 218 0.96 -19.72 -1.41
C ILE A 218 0.94 -20.44 -0.06
N GLY A 219 1.42 -19.79 0.98
CA GLY A 219 1.38 -20.28 2.35
C GLY A 219 1.92 -21.69 2.49
N ASN A 220 1.17 -22.55 3.18
CA ASN A 220 1.53 -23.94 3.43
C ASN A 220 1.33 -24.88 2.23
N ALA A 221 0.77 -24.42 1.12
CA ALA A 221 0.69 -25.25 -0.08
C ALA A 221 2.07 -25.53 -0.68
N ASP A 222 2.99 -24.54 -0.59
CA ASP A 222 4.42 -24.73 -0.88
C ASP A 222 5.29 -23.80 0.00
N PRO A 223 5.72 -24.25 1.18
CA PRO A 223 6.53 -23.44 2.11
C PRO A 223 7.87 -22.96 1.54
N ARG A 224 8.35 -23.60 0.45
CA ARG A 224 9.59 -23.17 -0.22
C ARG A 224 9.47 -21.79 -0.83
N ALA A 225 8.24 -21.33 -1.16
CA ALA A 225 8.00 -20.03 -1.75
C ALA A 225 8.58 -18.90 -0.89
N LEU A 226 8.33 -18.94 0.42
CA LEU A 226 8.86 -17.94 1.35
C LEU A 226 10.40 -17.98 1.40
N GLN A 227 11.01 -19.16 1.44
CA GLN A 227 12.45 -19.31 1.45
C GLN A 227 13.09 -18.80 0.15
N ILE A 228 12.49 -19.11 -1.00
CA ILE A 228 12.99 -18.68 -2.31
C ILE A 228 12.91 -17.16 -2.45
N THR A 229 11.84 -16.54 -1.97
CA THR A 229 11.69 -15.08 -2.03
C THR A 229 12.68 -14.35 -1.12
N ILE A 230 12.97 -14.89 0.07
CA ILE A 230 14.02 -14.38 0.97
C ILE A 230 15.39 -14.51 0.30
N ASN A 231 15.71 -15.68 -0.22
CA ASN A 231 16.99 -15.92 -0.90
C ASN A 231 17.18 -15.00 -2.12
N ALA A 232 16.12 -14.75 -2.89
CA ALA A 232 16.18 -13.85 -4.02
C ALA A 232 16.47 -12.41 -3.61
N TRP A 233 15.90 -11.96 -2.48
CA TRP A 233 16.24 -10.67 -1.88
C TRP A 233 17.70 -10.61 -1.47
N ASP A 234 18.21 -11.63 -0.76
CA ASP A 234 19.60 -11.68 -0.32
C ASP A 234 20.58 -11.71 -1.50
N VAL A 235 20.25 -12.41 -2.59
CA VAL A 235 21.02 -12.39 -3.83
C VAL A 235 21.04 -10.99 -4.44
N TYR A 236 19.90 -10.30 -4.47
CA TYR A 236 19.83 -8.95 -4.97
C TYR A 236 20.69 -7.98 -4.16
N GLU A 237 20.66 -8.06 -2.81
CA GLU A 237 21.51 -7.23 -1.94
C GLU A 237 23.01 -7.42 -2.19
N ARG A 238 23.42 -8.63 -2.59
CA ARG A 238 24.83 -8.98 -2.83
C ARG A 238 25.32 -8.63 -4.24
N LEU A 239 24.46 -8.81 -5.26
CA LEU A 239 24.84 -8.69 -6.66
C LEU A 239 24.39 -7.38 -7.32
N GLY A 240 23.43 -6.67 -6.71
CA GLY A 240 22.86 -5.44 -7.27
C GLY A 240 21.96 -5.65 -8.49
N ASP A 241 21.62 -4.55 -9.16
CA ASP A 241 20.56 -4.51 -10.20
C ASP A 241 20.79 -5.45 -11.37
N LYS A 242 22.03 -5.52 -11.86
CA LYS A 242 22.33 -6.20 -13.13
C LYS A 242 22.06 -7.69 -13.10
N GLU A 243 22.37 -8.32 -11.98
CA GLU A 243 22.30 -9.79 -11.80
C GLU A 243 21.24 -10.16 -10.76
N GLY A 244 21.07 -9.37 -9.70
CA GLY A 244 20.10 -9.61 -8.65
C GLY A 244 18.65 -9.54 -9.13
N ASN A 245 18.33 -8.72 -10.14
CA ASN A 245 17.01 -8.70 -10.77
C ASN A 245 16.59 -10.06 -11.33
N ARG A 246 17.54 -10.88 -11.79
CA ARG A 246 17.26 -12.24 -12.30
C ARG A 246 16.83 -13.18 -11.17
N ALA A 247 17.40 -13.02 -9.98
CA ALA A 247 16.98 -13.81 -8.82
C ALA A 247 15.54 -13.47 -8.39
N ILE A 248 15.17 -12.19 -8.40
CA ILE A 248 13.79 -11.75 -8.13
C ILE A 248 12.85 -12.29 -9.21
N ALA A 249 13.25 -12.24 -10.49
CA ALA A 249 12.47 -12.80 -11.59
C ALA A 249 12.27 -14.31 -11.45
N GLN A 250 13.31 -15.05 -11.06
CA GLN A 250 13.22 -16.48 -10.78
C GLN A 250 12.22 -16.76 -9.65
N ALA A 251 12.27 -16.00 -8.56
CA ALA A 251 11.33 -16.12 -7.46
C ALA A 251 9.89 -15.80 -7.89
N ALA A 252 9.69 -14.78 -8.74
CA ALA A 252 8.39 -14.44 -9.29
C ALA A 252 7.78 -15.57 -10.12
N VAL A 253 8.57 -16.18 -11.00
CA VAL A 253 8.17 -17.35 -11.81
C VAL A 253 7.84 -18.54 -10.90
N PHE A 254 8.70 -18.83 -9.92
CA PHE A 254 8.43 -19.90 -8.96
C PHE A 254 7.10 -19.68 -8.24
N CYS A 255 6.89 -18.49 -7.67
CA CYS A 255 5.65 -18.13 -6.99
C CYS A 255 4.42 -18.18 -7.91
N ALA A 256 4.55 -17.79 -9.17
CA ALA A 256 3.47 -17.90 -10.14
C ALA A 256 3.12 -19.37 -10.43
N CYS A 257 4.10 -20.27 -10.51
CA CYS A 257 3.89 -21.69 -10.79
C CYS A 257 3.54 -22.53 -9.55
N ALA A 258 3.81 -22.03 -8.34
CA ALA A 258 3.52 -22.74 -7.09
C ALA A 258 2.01 -22.95 -6.87
N PRO A 259 1.58 -24.03 -6.17
CA PRO A 259 0.21 -24.21 -5.76
C PRO A 259 -0.23 -23.07 -4.85
N LYS A 260 -1.46 -22.58 -5.02
CA LYS A 260 -1.99 -21.42 -4.30
C LYS A 260 -2.84 -21.84 -3.12
N SER A 261 -2.60 -21.21 -1.96
CA SER A 261 -3.45 -21.33 -0.78
C SER A 261 -3.42 -20.05 0.04
N ASN A 262 -4.57 -19.52 0.36
CA ASN A 262 -4.75 -18.43 1.32
C ASN A 262 -5.31 -18.93 2.66
N ALA A 263 -5.27 -20.24 2.93
CA ALA A 263 -5.89 -20.84 4.10
C ALA A 263 -5.33 -20.26 5.42
N VAL A 264 -4.02 -20.06 5.52
CA VAL A 264 -3.38 -19.46 6.71
C VAL A 264 -3.80 -18.00 6.86
N TYR A 265 -3.80 -17.22 5.78
CA TYR A 265 -4.23 -15.82 5.79
C TYR A 265 -5.69 -15.68 6.26
N SER A 266 -6.59 -16.49 5.70
CA SER A 266 -8.01 -16.49 6.08
C SER A 266 -8.21 -16.92 7.53
N ALA A 267 -7.53 -17.98 7.98
CA ALA A 267 -7.58 -18.48 9.34
C ALA A 267 -7.11 -17.43 10.36
N PHE A 268 -6.00 -16.74 10.07
CA PHE A 268 -5.47 -15.73 10.96
C PHE A 268 -6.38 -14.50 11.06
N ASN A 269 -6.94 -14.04 9.93
CA ASN A 269 -7.89 -12.93 9.92
C ASN A 269 -9.17 -13.27 10.71
N GLN A 270 -9.68 -14.50 10.57
CA GLN A 270 -10.82 -14.97 11.34
C GLN A 270 -10.51 -15.03 12.84
N ALA A 271 -9.33 -15.54 13.23
CA ALA A 271 -8.90 -15.57 14.61
C ALA A 271 -8.76 -14.15 15.21
N ILE A 272 -8.21 -13.19 14.45
CA ILE A 272 -8.13 -11.79 14.87
C ILE A 272 -9.52 -11.20 15.09
N GLU A 273 -10.46 -11.46 14.18
CA GLU A 273 -11.82 -10.93 14.31
C GLU A 273 -12.54 -11.51 15.52
N VAL A 274 -12.42 -12.81 15.76
CA VAL A 274 -12.95 -13.45 16.95
C VAL A 274 -12.32 -12.89 18.22
N ALA A 275 -10.99 -12.73 18.26
CA ALA A 275 -10.29 -12.18 19.41
C ALA A 275 -10.70 -10.73 19.74
N LYS A 276 -11.03 -9.90 18.75
CA LYS A 276 -11.56 -8.55 18.97
C LYS A 276 -12.96 -8.56 19.62
N ASN A 277 -13.76 -9.59 19.34
CA ASN A 277 -15.16 -9.66 19.73
C ASN A 277 -15.38 -10.46 21.02
N THR A 278 -14.40 -11.23 21.50
CA THR A 278 -14.56 -12.14 22.65
C THR A 278 -14.09 -11.56 23.99
N GLY A 279 -13.52 -10.36 24.02
CA GLY A 279 -13.03 -9.75 25.25
C GLY A 279 -11.88 -10.52 25.91
N ASP A 280 -11.66 -10.27 27.22
CA ASP A 280 -10.54 -10.84 28.00
C ASP A 280 -10.94 -12.18 28.65
N PHE A 281 -11.13 -13.23 27.85
CA PHE A 281 -11.33 -14.58 28.40
C PHE A 281 -10.06 -15.10 29.08
N GLU A 282 -10.24 -15.80 30.20
CA GLU A 282 -9.10 -16.33 30.93
C GLU A 282 -8.45 -17.52 30.19
N VAL A 283 -7.12 -17.58 30.26
CA VAL A 283 -6.38 -18.75 29.77
C VAL A 283 -6.74 -19.96 30.63
N PRO A 284 -7.12 -21.11 30.03
CA PRO A 284 -7.42 -22.34 30.76
C PRO A 284 -6.30 -22.69 31.75
N ILE A 285 -6.68 -23.15 32.95
CA ILE A 285 -5.75 -23.33 34.07
C ILE A 285 -4.62 -24.31 33.74
N HIS A 286 -4.90 -25.36 32.99
CA HIS A 286 -3.91 -26.36 32.55
C HIS A 286 -2.88 -25.78 31.55
N LEU A 287 -3.19 -24.70 30.84
CA LEU A 287 -2.28 -24.03 29.92
C LEU A 287 -1.41 -22.94 30.60
N ARG A 288 -1.72 -22.59 31.84
CA ARG A 288 -0.98 -21.56 32.58
C ARG A 288 0.33 -22.12 33.10
N ASN A 289 1.42 -21.36 32.96
CA ASN A 289 2.71 -21.76 33.51
C ASN A 289 2.72 -21.71 35.05
N ALA A 290 3.30 -22.73 35.70
CA ALA A 290 3.44 -22.85 37.15
C ALA A 290 4.91 -22.69 37.58
N SER A 291 5.49 -21.53 37.34
CA SER A 291 6.92 -21.24 37.62
C SER A 291 7.23 -21.00 39.10
N THR A 292 6.25 -20.64 39.91
CA THR A 292 6.41 -20.39 41.36
C THR A 292 5.62 -21.40 42.19
N LYS A 293 6.00 -21.53 43.48
CA LYS A 293 5.26 -22.41 44.43
C LYS A 293 3.81 -21.98 44.56
N LEU A 294 3.55 -20.68 44.67
CA LEU A 294 2.20 -20.12 44.76
C LEU A 294 1.36 -20.45 43.50
N MET A 295 1.94 -20.36 42.29
CA MET A 295 1.21 -20.72 41.07
C MET A 295 0.83 -22.21 41.06
N LYS A 296 1.70 -23.09 41.57
CA LYS A 296 1.37 -24.52 41.71
C LYS A 296 0.25 -24.78 42.73
N GLU A 297 0.27 -24.06 43.87
CA GLU A 297 -0.78 -24.12 44.88
C GLU A 297 -2.13 -23.58 44.35
N LEU A 298 -2.12 -22.67 43.37
CA LEU A 298 -3.29 -22.18 42.67
C LEU A 298 -3.75 -23.07 41.50
N GLY A 299 -3.12 -24.24 41.30
CA GLY A 299 -3.52 -25.22 40.29
C GLY A 299 -3.02 -24.91 38.87
N HIS A 300 -2.13 -23.93 38.68
CA HIS A 300 -1.59 -23.64 37.35
C HIS A 300 -0.87 -24.84 36.75
N GLY A 301 -1.21 -25.22 35.53
CA GLY A 301 -0.64 -26.35 34.82
C GLY A 301 -1.23 -27.70 35.23
N GLU A 302 -2.21 -27.73 36.16
CA GLU A 302 -2.84 -28.98 36.58
C GLU A 302 -3.66 -29.57 35.44
N GLY A 303 -3.46 -30.86 35.18
CA GLY A 303 -4.11 -31.57 34.08
C GLY A 303 -3.47 -31.37 32.70
N TYR A 304 -2.37 -30.58 32.58
CA TYR A 304 -1.69 -30.44 31.30
C TYR A 304 -1.02 -31.76 30.88
N ARG A 305 -1.33 -32.19 29.67
CA ARG A 305 -0.75 -33.40 29.08
C ARG A 305 0.30 -32.98 28.03
N TYR A 306 1.55 -33.39 28.30
CA TYR A 306 2.66 -33.06 27.43
C TYR A 306 2.66 -33.95 26.18
N ALA A 307 2.35 -33.36 25.01
CA ALA A 307 2.13 -34.10 23.78
C ALA A 307 3.29 -35.02 23.36
N HIS A 308 4.54 -34.69 23.73
CA HIS A 308 5.69 -35.56 23.44
C HIS A 308 5.70 -36.87 24.22
N HIS A 309 4.90 -37.02 25.27
CA HIS A 309 4.71 -38.28 26.01
C HIS A 309 3.60 -39.12 25.39
N GLU A 310 2.81 -38.58 24.47
CA GLU A 310 1.75 -39.29 23.78
C GLU A 310 2.29 -40.02 22.53
N PRO A 311 1.76 -41.25 22.22
CA PRO A 311 2.27 -42.05 21.10
C PRO A 311 2.34 -41.33 19.75
N ASP A 312 1.32 -40.51 19.47
CA ASP A 312 1.18 -39.78 18.20
C ASP A 312 1.68 -38.33 18.29
N GLY A 313 2.26 -37.91 19.42
CA GLY A 313 2.58 -36.52 19.71
C GLY A 313 1.35 -35.63 19.78
N PHE A 314 0.18 -36.18 20.14
CA PHE A 314 -1.11 -35.48 20.18
C PHE A 314 -1.88 -35.81 21.47
N SER A 315 -2.16 -34.81 22.28
CA SER A 315 -2.87 -34.94 23.55
C SER A 315 -4.38 -34.97 23.30
N ARG A 316 -4.93 -36.14 23.03
CA ARG A 316 -6.35 -36.33 22.68
C ARG A 316 -7.26 -35.87 23.81
N GLY A 317 -8.30 -35.08 23.48
CA GLY A 317 -9.27 -34.55 24.44
C GLY A 317 -8.75 -33.40 25.30
N GLN A 318 -7.53 -32.90 25.08
CA GLN A 318 -7.07 -31.67 25.71
C GLN A 318 -7.57 -30.48 24.90
N THR A 319 -8.22 -29.53 25.58
CA THR A 319 -8.73 -28.29 25.01
C THR A 319 -7.64 -27.21 25.00
N TYR A 320 -7.70 -26.26 24.05
CA TYR A 320 -6.72 -25.19 23.92
C TYR A 320 -7.37 -23.80 23.83
N PHE A 321 -8.67 -23.74 23.95
CA PHE A 321 -9.46 -22.50 23.95
C PHE A 321 -10.05 -22.24 25.34
N PRO A 322 -10.39 -20.99 25.66
CA PRO A 322 -11.20 -20.67 26.84
C PRO A 322 -12.50 -21.47 26.86
N GLU A 323 -12.96 -21.90 28.04
CA GLU A 323 -14.16 -22.71 28.18
C GLU A 323 -15.40 -22.02 27.60
N GLU A 324 -15.52 -20.71 27.81
CA GLU A 324 -16.60 -19.86 27.29
C GLU A 324 -16.67 -19.84 25.76
N MET A 325 -15.56 -20.10 25.13
CA MET A 325 -15.42 -20.03 23.67
C MET A 325 -15.67 -21.39 23.01
N GLY A 326 -15.39 -22.49 23.74
CA GLY A 326 -15.36 -23.83 23.18
C GLY A 326 -14.31 -24.04 22.10
N GLU A 327 -14.27 -25.23 21.51
CA GLU A 327 -13.30 -25.54 20.44
C GLU A 327 -13.63 -24.79 19.15
N GLN A 328 -12.59 -24.21 18.53
CA GLN A 328 -12.69 -23.46 17.30
C GLN A 328 -11.85 -24.09 16.19
N ILE A 329 -12.29 -23.93 14.96
CA ILE A 329 -11.54 -24.35 13.77
C ILE A 329 -11.37 -23.13 12.86
N TYR A 330 -10.18 -22.58 12.78
CA TYR A 330 -9.85 -21.49 11.87
C TYR A 330 -9.12 -21.98 10.63
N TYR A 331 -8.13 -22.88 10.83
CA TYR A 331 -7.28 -23.34 9.74
C TYR A 331 -7.90 -24.56 9.05
N GLU A 332 -8.32 -24.35 7.82
CA GLU A 332 -8.82 -25.37 6.91
C GLU A 332 -7.90 -25.49 5.69
N PRO A 333 -7.00 -26.50 5.67
CA PRO A 333 -6.09 -26.70 4.54
C PRO A 333 -6.81 -26.95 3.23
N THR A 334 -6.29 -26.37 2.15
CA THR A 334 -6.80 -26.59 0.81
C THR A 334 -6.41 -27.98 0.27
N GLU A 335 -6.99 -28.36 -0.87
CA GLU A 335 -6.59 -29.58 -1.60
C GLU A 335 -5.50 -29.28 -2.62
N ARG A 336 -4.45 -28.53 -2.21
CA ARG A 336 -3.36 -28.10 -3.09
C ARG A 336 -2.00 -28.26 -2.41
N GLY A 337 -1.03 -28.73 -3.18
CA GLY A 337 0.35 -28.88 -2.72
C GLY A 337 0.50 -29.68 -1.43
N LEU A 338 1.32 -29.20 -0.49
CA LEU A 338 1.56 -29.86 0.79
C LEU A 338 0.32 -29.86 1.71
N GLU A 339 -0.62 -28.94 1.51
CA GLU A 339 -1.81 -28.87 2.35
C GLU A 339 -2.72 -30.10 2.20
N ILE A 340 -2.64 -30.87 1.12
CA ILE A 340 -3.32 -32.17 1.00
C ILE A 340 -2.92 -33.09 2.17
N LYS A 341 -1.59 -33.24 2.39
CA LYS A 341 -1.06 -34.10 3.48
C LYS A 341 -1.38 -33.52 4.86
N ILE A 342 -1.35 -32.19 5.00
CA ILE A 342 -1.71 -31.52 6.25
C ILE A 342 -3.19 -31.77 6.57
N LYS A 343 -4.08 -31.69 5.56
CA LYS A 343 -5.53 -31.96 5.70
C LYS A 343 -5.80 -33.38 6.17
N GLU A 344 -5.14 -34.36 5.54
CA GLU A 344 -5.24 -35.77 5.93
C GLU A 344 -4.82 -35.99 7.38
N LYS A 345 -3.66 -35.43 7.78
CA LYS A 345 -3.16 -35.53 9.15
C LYS A 345 -4.15 -34.88 10.15
N LEU A 346 -4.59 -33.66 9.88
CA LEU A 346 -5.55 -32.97 10.76
C LEU A 346 -6.88 -33.72 10.87
N LYS A 347 -7.36 -34.32 9.76
CA LYS A 347 -8.56 -35.17 9.80
C LYS A 347 -8.38 -36.38 10.71
N GLN A 348 -7.23 -37.07 10.67
CA GLN A 348 -6.93 -38.20 11.58
C GLN A 348 -6.84 -37.74 13.04
N LEU A 349 -6.22 -36.59 13.32
CA LEU A 349 -6.10 -36.06 14.67
C LEU A 349 -7.47 -35.64 15.25
N ARG A 350 -8.30 -34.97 14.42
CA ARG A 350 -9.62 -34.45 14.82
C ARG A 350 -10.74 -35.50 14.82
N SER A 351 -10.59 -36.60 14.09
CA SER A 351 -11.64 -37.66 14.05
C SER A 351 -11.84 -38.44 15.37
N ASN A 352 -11.00 -38.20 16.34
CA ASN A 352 -11.04 -38.83 17.65
C ASN A 352 -11.18 -37.78 18.78
N LEU A 353 -11.61 -36.58 18.45
CA LEU A 353 -12.17 -35.58 19.38
C LEU A 353 -13.66 -35.78 19.50
#